data_47644ad87e0e9d2354522ee3cd07b9f3
#
_entry.id   47644ad87e0e9d2354522ee3cd07b9f3
#
_cell.length_a   1.000
_cell.length_b   1.000
_cell.length_c   1.000
_cell.angle_alpha   90.00
_cell.angle_beta   90.00
_cell.angle_gamma   90.00
#
_symmetry.space_group_name_H-M   'P 1'
#
loop_
_entity.id
_entity.type
_entity.pdbx_description
1 polymer ?
#
loop_
_entity_poly.entity_id
_entity_poly.type
_entity_poly.pdbx_seq_one_letter_code
_entity_poly.pdbx_strand_id
1 'polypeptide(L)'
;KPMASLKPKGAGAGGEMDADKGEIPAMQNDIQPTMRYTVPMSDTKGNAMTIQESDRGGVQVISRAAAILRCLENEPSGLSLGAIAKLSGLPRSTVQRLVDALAHEDLLEVHGRGGVCLGPALMRLASHSHVDITQKSRSYLEELSRVTGETAVLVGASGTELMILQSIVSPHALRVAPVAGSFLSIYATSGGKILLSTLNDQAICELLGPELKQFTPKTPTLQELLIQLGQVRQGGSAYDFDEHTIGVGAIAVGIQTPQGRYAIDVVGPVWRIEQAKETVEAALLKCKEDLINGLRSID
;
A
#
# COMPACT_ATOMS: atom_id res chain seq x y z
N LYS A 1 -12.81 -9.23 -72.80
CA LYS A 1 -11.93 -10.14 -73.56
C LYS A 1 -10.83 -10.62 -72.66
N PRO A 2 -10.47 -11.86 -72.83
CA PRO A 2 -10.29 -12.75 -71.67
C PRO A 2 -8.84 -13.27 -71.54
N MET A 3 -8.64 -13.92 -70.38
CA MET A 3 -7.77 -15.08 -70.13
C MET A 3 -6.36 -15.16 -70.71
N ALA A 4 -5.39 -15.34 -69.85
CA ALA A 4 -4.40 -16.40 -70.07
C ALA A 4 -3.90 -16.95 -68.74
N SER A 5 -4.31 -18.16 -68.52
CA SER A 5 -3.81 -19.16 -67.61
C SER A 5 -2.41 -19.61 -68.04
N LEU A 6 -1.51 -19.86 -67.09
CA LEU A 6 -0.38 -20.75 -67.29
C LEU A 6 -0.12 -21.54 -65.99
N LYS A 7 -0.33 -22.83 -66.12
CA LYS A 7 0.01 -23.88 -65.16
C LYS A 7 1.41 -24.47 -65.48
N PRO A 8 1.92 -25.46 -64.77
CA PRO A 8 3.23 -25.47 -64.12
C PRO A 8 4.19 -26.50 -64.75
N LYS A 9 5.46 -26.41 -64.40
CA LYS A 9 6.44 -27.51 -64.51
C LYS A 9 7.33 -27.38 -63.29
N GLY A 10 7.62 -28.33 -62.46
CA GLY A 10 7.78 -29.75 -62.57
C GLY A 10 9.12 -30.15 -61.98
N ALA A 11 9.07 -30.99 -60.99
CA ALA A 11 10.03 -31.99 -60.58
C ALA A 11 11.43 -31.62 -60.08
N GLY A 12 11.74 -32.04 -58.85
CA GLY A 12 12.92 -32.81 -58.64
C GLY A 12 13.59 -32.65 -57.27
N ALA A 13 13.71 -33.80 -56.67
CA ALA A 13 14.72 -34.19 -55.69
C ALA A 13 14.45 -34.02 -54.20
N GLY A 14 14.32 -35.18 -53.61
CA GLY A 14 14.20 -35.47 -52.19
C GLY A 14 15.39 -35.04 -51.37
N GLY A 15 15.07 -34.69 -50.18
CA GLY A 15 15.97 -34.56 -49.05
C GLY A 15 15.18 -34.92 -47.80
N GLU A 16 15.41 -36.13 -47.32
CA GLU A 16 15.02 -36.56 -46.00
C GLU A 16 15.55 -35.54 -45.00
N MET A 17 14.68 -34.85 -44.29
CA MET A 17 15.05 -34.14 -43.10
C MET A 17 14.54 -34.87 -41.87
N ASP A 18 15.51 -35.39 -41.13
CA ASP A 18 15.42 -35.99 -39.83
C ASP A 18 14.48 -35.21 -38.90
N ALA A 19 13.54 -35.88 -38.30
CA ALA A 19 12.68 -35.37 -37.26
C ALA A 19 13.48 -35.36 -35.94
N ASP A 20 14.21 -34.32 -35.72
CA ASP A 20 14.79 -34.05 -34.39
C ASP A 20 13.66 -33.64 -33.44
N LYS A 21 13.32 -34.57 -32.55
CA LYS A 21 12.40 -34.37 -31.45
C LYS A 21 13.04 -33.45 -30.42
N GLY A 22 12.93 -32.14 -30.64
CA GLY A 22 13.22 -31.15 -29.60
C GLY A 22 12.21 -31.28 -28.46
N GLU A 23 12.59 -31.98 -27.41
CA GLU A 23 11.90 -31.97 -26.13
C GLU A 23 11.92 -30.53 -25.60
N ILE A 24 10.74 -29.94 -25.48
CA ILE A 24 10.54 -28.68 -24.76
C ILE A 24 10.78 -29.00 -23.27
N PRO A 25 11.79 -28.42 -22.60
CA PRO A 25 11.96 -28.63 -21.18
C PRO A 25 10.73 -28.11 -20.45
N ALA A 26 10.12 -28.98 -19.65
CA ALA A 26 9.06 -28.63 -18.72
C ALA A 26 9.57 -27.50 -17.82
N MET A 27 8.99 -26.30 -17.96
CA MET A 27 9.14 -25.24 -16.98
C MET A 27 8.56 -25.75 -15.66
N GLN A 28 9.44 -26.16 -14.76
CA GLN A 28 9.09 -26.32 -13.35
C GLN A 28 8.57 -24.98 -12.85
N ASN A 29 7.29 -24.95 -12.52
CA ASN A 29 6.67 -23.87 -11.77
C ASN A 29 7.22 -23.88 -10.33
N ASP A 30 8.41 -23.34 -10.14
CA ASP A 30 8.85 -22.91 -8.83
C ASP A 30 8.09 -21.61 -8.47
N ILE A 31 6.89 -21.81 -7.94
CA ILE A 31 6.18 -20.79 -7.20
C ILE A 31 7.02 -20.55 -5.94
N GLN A 32 7.94 -19.63 -6.01
CA GLN A 32 8.64 -19.12 -4.85
C GLN A 32 7.61 -18.52 -3.89
N PRO A 33 7.62 -18.89 -2.61
CA PRO A 33 6.70 -18.30 -1.63
C PRO A 33 6.99 -16.82 -1.52
N THR A 34 5.93 -16.02 -1.60
CA THR A 34 5.81 -14.59 -1.33
C THR A 34 6.94 -14.06 -0.46
N MET A 35 7.72 -13.10 -0.99
CA MET A 35 8.73 -12.35 -0.25
C MET A 35 8.11 -11.83 1.04
N ARG A 36 8.47 -12.44 2.15
CA ARG A 36 8.19 -11.92 3.49
C ARG A 36 9.09 -10.71 3.70
N TYR A 37 8.50 -9.53 3.69
CA TYR A 37 9.18 -8.34 4.17
C TYR A 37 9.42 -8.49 5.68
N THR A 38 10.59 -8.95 6.05
CA THR A 38 11.12 -8.78 7.40
C THR A 38 11.66 -7.36 7.48
N VAL A 39 10.95 -6.50 8.22
CA VAL A 39 11.47 -5.19 8.59
C VAL A 39 12.67 -5.43 9.52
N PRO A 40 13.91 -5.00 9.17
CA PRO A 40 15.01 -5.08 10.10
C PRO A 40 14.75 -4.12 11.25
N MET A 41 14.78 -4.63 12.48
CA MET A 41 14.84 -3.81 13.69
C MET A 41 16.12 -2.97 13.63
N SER A 42 15.97 -1.66 13.46
CA SER A 42 17.08 -0.73 13.58
C SER A 42 17.57 -0.69 15.02
N ASP A 43 18.85 -1.10 15.22
CA ASP A 43 19.62 -0.83 16.42
C ASP A 43 19.78 0.69 16.58
N THR A 44 18.97 1.28 17.44
CA THR A 44 19.18 2.63 17.93
C THR A 44 20.04 2.55 19.19
N LYS A 45 21.35 2.62 19.04
CA LYS A 45 22.27 3.01 20.12
C LYS A 45 22.42 4.54 20.11
N GLY A 46 22.05 5.14 21.23
CA GLY A 46 22.64 6.39 21.72
C GLY A 46 21.72 7.60 21.69
N ASN A 47 20.94 7.83 22.73
CA ASN A 47 21.13 9.03 23.56
C ASN A 47 20.40 8.86 24.90
N ALA A 48 21.16 8.91 25.98
CA ALA A 48 20.65 8.73 27.34
C ALA A 48 20.02 10.06 27.80
N MET A 49 18.68 10.09 27.81
CA MET A 49 17.95 11.05 28.59
C MET A 49 17.31 10.31 29.78
N THR A 50 17.71 10.70 30.97
CA THR A 50 17.35 10.07 32.23
C THR A 50 15.85 10.27 32.51
N ILE A 51 15.03 9.28 32.19
CA ILE A 51 13.63 9.16 32.59
C ILE A 51 13.57 8.13 33.74
N GLN A 52 12.91 8.52 34.81
CA GLN A 52 12.82 7.74 36.07
C GLN A 52 12.35 6.31 35.84
N GLU A 53 12.92 5.35 36.57
CA GLU A 53 12.77 3.89 36.39
C GLU A 53 11.35 3.33 36.59
N SER A 54 10.39 4.09 37.14
CA SER A 54 9.01 3.66 37.34
C SER A 54 8.14 3.65 36.06
N ASP A 55 8.53 4.39 35.02
CA ASP A 55 7.73 4.54 33.78
C ASP A 55 8.10 3.54 32.69
N ARG A 56 9.27 2.89 32.80
CA ARG A 56 9.79 1.93 31.78
C ARG A 56 8.97 0.64 31.70
N GLY A 57 8.31 0.23 32.78
CA GLY A 57 7.50 -1.00 32.84
C GLY A 57 6.21 -0.91 32.01
N GLY A 58 5.48 0.22 32.10
CA GLY A 58 4.20 0.43 31.41
C GLY A 58 4.35 0.56 29.90
N VAL A 59 5.32 1.35 29.44
CA VAL A 59 5.62 1.53 28.01
C VAL A 59 6.06 0.22 27.36
N GLN A 60 6.84 -0.59 28.06
CA GLN A 60 7.31 -1.89 27.55
C GLN A 60 6.17 -2.92 27.43
N VAL A 61 5.18 -2.89 28.32
CA VAL A 61 4.00 -3.77 28.23
C VAL A 61 3.16 -3.43 27.00
N ILE A 62 2.93 -2.15 26.73
CA ILE A 62 2.19 -1.69 25.55
C ILE A 62 2.92 -2.11 24.26
N SER A 63 4.24 -1.90 24.18
CA SER A 63 5.02 -2.31 23.01
C SER A 63 4.97 -3.81 22.75
N ARG A 64 4.99 -4.63 23.80
CA ARG A 64 4.87 -6.09 23.71
C ARG A 64 3.46 -6.51 23.28
N ALA A 65 2.41 -5.87 23.81
CA ALA A 65 1.03 -6.09 23.40
C ALA A 65 0.84 -5.76 21.90
N ALA A 66 1.33 -4.61 21.46
CA ALA A 66 1.31 -4.23 20.05
C ALA A 66 2.08 -5.22 19.16
N ALA A 67 3.20 -5.78 19.62
CA ALA A 67 3.93 -6.81 18.88
C ALA A 67 3.09 -8.08 18.68
N ILE A 68 2.31 -8.49 19.69
CA ILE A 68 1.39 -9.64 19.57
C ILE A 68 0.28 -9.35 18.56
N LEU A 69 -0.34 -8.16 18.59
CA LEU A 69 -1.39 -7.77 17.65
C LEU A 69 -0.85 -7.78 16.20
N ARG A 70 0.36 -7.25 15.96
CA ARG A 70 1.00 -7.29 14.64
C ARG A 70 1.29 -8.71 14.14
N CYS A 71 1.58 -9.68 15.01
CA CYS A 71 1.75 -11.06 14.59
C CYS A 71 0.47 -11.66 13.97
N LEU A 72 -0.70 -11.11 14.31
CA LEU A 72 -2.01 -11.61 13.88
C LEU A 72 -2.61 -10.86 12.70
N GLU A 73 -1.95 -9.78 12.25
CA GLU A 73 -2.46 -8.88 11.21
C GLU A 73 -2.82 -9.58 9.89
N ASN A 74 -2.02 -10.57 9.47
CA ASN A 74 -2.23 -11.32 8.22
C ASN A 74 -2.60 -12.80 8.46
N GLU A 75 -3.11 -13.12 9.63
CA GLU A 75 -3.40 -14.49 10.05
C GLU A 75 -4.88 -14.66 10.44
N PRO A 76 -5.80 -14.63 9.46
CA PRO A 76 -7.24 -14.69 9.73
C PRO A 76 -7.68 -15.99 10.41
N SER A 77 -6.91 -17.06 10.26
CA SER A 77 -7.14 -18.35 10.94
C SER A 77 -6.62 -18.37 12.38
N GLY A 78 -5.94 -17.29 12.78
CA GLY A 78 -5.30 -17.19 14.09
C GLY A 78 -3.99 -17.96 14.20
N LEU A 79 -3.25 -17.67 15.27
CA LEU A 79 -1.97 -18.30 15.60
C LEU A 79 -2.03 -19.01 16.96
N SER A 80 -1.24 -20.07 17.12
CA SER A 80 -1.00 -20.67 18.43
C SER A 80 -0.09 -19.77 19.28
N LEU A 81 -0.21 -19.86 20.61
CA LEU A 81 0.69 -19.13 21.54
C LEU A 81 2.17 -19.38 21.28
N GLY A 82 2.53 -20.61 20.84
CA GLY A 82 3.89 -20.95 20.45
C GLY A 82 4.36 -20.23 19.18
N ALA A 83 3.48 -20.09 18.19
CA ALA A 83 3.76 -19.35 16.97
C ALA A 83 3.93 -17.86 17.26
N ILE A 84 3.04 -17.28 18.07
CA ILE A 84 3.13 -15.87 18.49
C ILE A 84 4.44 -15.64 19.26
N ALA A 85 4.82 -16.54 20.20
CA ALA A 85 6.09 -16.41 20.92
C ALA A 85 7.31 -16.40 20.00
N LYS A 86 7.31 -17.27 18.98
CA LYS A 86 8.38 -17.33 17.98
C LYS A 86 8.43 -16.07 17.12
N LEU A 87 7.29 -15.55 16.69
CA LEU A 87 7.21 -14.37 15.81
C LEU A 87 7.51 -13.06 16.57
N SER A 88 7.00 -12.93 17.79
CA SER A 88 7.19 -11.72 18.61
C SER A 88 8.55 -11.68 19.33
N GLY A 89 9.28 -12.81 19.39
CA GLY A 89 10.53 -12.93 20.17
C GLY A 89 10.31 -12.89 21.68
N LEU A 90 9.06 -13.01 22.16
CA LEU A 90 8.72 -12.96 23.60
C LEU A 90 8.69 -14.36 24.24
N PRO A 91 9.04 -14.49 25.53
CA PRO A 91 8.84 -15.73 26.26
C PRO A 91 7.39 -16.17 26.24
N ARG A 92 7.11 -17.48 26.06
CA ARG A 92 5.74 -18.02 25.99
C ARG A 92 4.87 -17.66 27.19
N SER A 93 5.43 -17.61 28.41
CA SER A 93 4.71 -17.18 29.60
C SER A 93 4.29 -15.71 29.55
N THR A 94 5.12 -14.85 28.94
CA THR A 94 4.79 -13.43 28.71
C THR A 94 3.68 -13.31 27.66
N VAL A 95 3.77 -14.07 26.55
CA VAL A 95 2.73 -14.11 25.52
C VAL A 95 1.40 -14.56 26.12
N GLN A 96 1.38 -15.66 26.90
CA GLN A 96 0.15 -16.14 27.55
C GLN A 96 -0.51 -15.04 28.37
N ARG A 97 0.23 -14.39 29.30
CA ARG A 97 -0.31 -13.34 30.16
C ARG A 97 -0.84 -12.13 29.38
N LEU A 98 -0.15 -11.73 28.30
CA LEU A 98 -0.57 -10.62 27.47
C LEU A 98 -1.79 -10.99 26.60
N VAL A 99 -1.84 -12.20 26.07
CA VAL A 99 -3.01 -12.71 25.32
C VAL A 99 -4.23 -12.77 26.23
N ASP A 100 -4.10 -13.30 27.46
CA ASP A 100 -5.20 -13.35 28.42
C ASP A 100 -5.71 -11.95 28.77
N ALA A 101 -4.80 -10.98 29.00
CA ALA A 101 -5.16 -9.60 29.27
C ALA A 101 -5.84 -8.91 28.07
N LEU A 102 -5.32 -9.09 26.85
CA LEU A 102 -5.91 -8.54 25.63
C LEU A 102 -7.25 -9.19 25.29
N ALA A 103 -7.42 -10.48 25.59
CA ALA A 103 -8.69 -11.18 25.40
C ALA A 103 -9.75 -10.72 26.43
N HIS A 104 -9.35 -10.37 27.65
CA HIS A 104 -10.24 -9.77 28.63
C HIS A 104 -10.84 -8.43 28.16
N GLU A 105 -10.09 -7.68 27.35
CA GLU A 105 -10.53 -6.41 26.77
C GLU A 105 -11.15 -6.57 25.37
N ASP A 106 -11.48 -7.79 24.96
CA ASP A 106 -11.99 -8.13 23.61
C ASP A 106 -11.07 -7.70 22.44
N LEU A 107 -9.80 -7.36 22.70
CA LEU A 107 -8.82 -7.02 21.67
C LEU A 107 -8.29 -8.26 20.93
N LEU A 108 -8.37 -9.42 21.59
CA LEU A 108 -8.10 -10.74 21.02
C LEU A 108 -9.25 -11.70 21.31
N GLU A 109 -9.39 -12.73 20.48
CA GLU A 109 -10.24 -13.89 20.72
C GLU A 109 -9.39 -15.15 20.78
N VAL A 110 -9.70 -16.04 21.76
CA VAL A 110 -9.02 -17.33 21.93
C VAL A 110 -10.01 -18.45 21.61
N HIS A 111 -9.77 -19.18 20.54
CA HIS A 111 -10.63 -20.28 20.12
C HIS A 111 -10.16 -21.62 20.72
N GLY A 112 -11.10 -22.52 21.01
CA GLY A 112 -10.94 -23.73 21.83
C GLY A 112 -9.91 -24.78 21.42
N ARG A 113 -9.17 -24.60 20.34
CA ARG A 113 -7.99 -25.38 19.95
C ARG A 113 -6.69 -24.58 19.94
N GLY A 114 -6.67 -23.47 20.68
CA GLY A 114 -5.45 -22.69 20.91
C GLY A 114 -5.10 -21.69 19.80
N GLY A 115 -6.02 -21.39 18.88
CA GLY A 115 -5.88 -20.29 17.95
C GLY A 115 -6.24 -18.96 18.60
N VAL A 116 -5.34 -17.96 18.49
CA VAL A 116 -5.57 -16.59 18.92
C VAL A 116 -5.80 -15.74 17.67
N CYS A 117 -6.92 -15.02 17.62
CA CYS A 117 -7.29 -14.11 16.54
C CYS A 117 -7.45 -12.68 17.07
N LEU A 118 -7.52 -11.70 16.14
CA LEU A 118 -7.90 -10.34 16.48
C LEU A 118 -9.36 -10.30 16.95
N GLY A 119 -9.63 -9.58 18.04
CA GLY A 119 -10.94 -9.53 18.68
C GLY A 119 -11.83 -8.37 18.20
N PRO A 120 -13.14 -8.39 18.51
CA PRO A 120 -14.14 -7.45 18.01
C PRO A 120 -13.96 -6.02 18.52
N ALA A 121 -13.25 -5.81 19.64
CA ALA A 121 -12.97 -4.47 20.15
C ALA A 121 -12.16 -3.63 19.13
N LEU A 122 -11.26 -4.26 18.37
CA LEU A 122 -10.50 -3.57 17.34
C LEU A 122 -11.40 -3.01 16.24
N MET A 123 -12.43 -3.76 15.82
CA MET A 123 -13.41 -3.28 14.85
C MET A 123 -14.25 -2.14 15.44
N ARG A 124 -14.67 -2.23 16.71
CA ARG A 124 -15.40 -1.14 17.38
C ARG A 124 -14.56 0.14 17.47
N LEU A 125 -13.28 0.04 17.82
CA LEU A 125 -12.37 1.18 17.91
C LEU A 125 -12.07 1.78 16.52
N ALA A 126 -11.83 0.94 15.51
CA ALA A 126 -11.59 1.37 14.14
C ALA A 126 -12.82 2.03 13.52
N SER A 127 -14.04 1.60 13.87
CA SER A 127 -15.29 2.14 13.31
C SER A 127 -15.49 3.63 13.58
N HIS A 128 -14.84 4.19 14.59
CA HIS A 128 -14.89 5.62 14.88
C HIS A 128 -13.73 6.43 14.27
N SER A 129 -12.79 5.78 13.56
CA SER A 129 -11.60 6.46 13.05
C SER A 129 -11.71 6.93 11.60
N HIS A 130 -11.88 6.01 10.64
CA HIS A 130 -11.89 6.33 9.20
C HIS A 130 -13.08 5.73 8.44
N VAL A 131 -13.99 5.05 9.14
CA VAL A 131 -15.10 4.31 8.49
C VAL A 131 -16.03 5.25 7.73
N ASP A 132 -16.27 6.44 8.26
CA ASP A 132 -17.18 7.42 7.62
C ASP A 132 -16.65 7.83 6.24
N ILE A 133 -15.37 8.20 6.14
CA ILE A 133 -14.78 8.61 4.85
C ILE A 133 -14.66 7.44 3.86
N THR A 134 -14.32 6.23 4.31
CA THR A 134 -14.23 5.07 3.42
C THR A 134 -15.59 4.65 2.87
N GLN A 135 -16.63 4.70 3.68
CA GLN A 135 -18.00 4.41 3.20
C GLN A 135 -18.49 5.47 2.22
N LYS A 136 -18.34 6.75 2.58
CA LYS A 136 -18.79 7.89 1.77
C LYS A 136 -18.02 8.03 0.46
N SER A 137 -16.73 7.72 0.44
CA SER A 137 -15.89 7.83 -0.77
C SER A 137 -16.08 6.69 -1.77
N ARG A 138 -16.64 5.56 -1.37
CA ARG A 138 -16.64 4.33 -2.16
C ARG A 138 -17.21 4.52 -3.57
N SER A 139 -18.40 5.08 -3.69
CA SER A 139 -19.06 5.29 -5.00
C SER A 139 -18.29 6.25 -5.91
N TYR A 140 -17.63 7.25 -5.34
CA TYR A 140 -16.80 8.20 -6.09
C TYR A 140 -15.51 7.55 -6.60
N LEU A 141 -14.90 6.68 -5.80
CA LEU A 141 -13.72 5.90 -6.22
C LEU A 141 -14.08 4.85 -7.28
N GLU A 142 -15.27 4.22 -7.19
CA GLU A 142 -15.78 3.29 -8.20
C GLU A 142 -15.97 4.01 -9.54
N GLU A 143 -16.53 5.20 -9.53
CA GLU A 143 -16.68 6.02 -10.72
C GLU A 143 -15.32 6.49 -11.27
N LEU A 144 -14.40 6.94 -10.40
CA LEU A 144 -13.05 7.33 -10.79
C LEU A 144 -12.30 6.18 -11.47
N SER A 145 -12.35 4.98 -10.89
CA SER A 145 -11.75 3.78 -11.47
C SER A 145 -12.39 3.41 -12.80
N ARG A 146 -13.72 3.55 -12.93
CA ARG A 146 -14.46 3.30 -14.17
C ARG A 146 -14.07 4.26 -15.29
N VAL A 147 -13.93 5.55 -14.98
CA VAL A 147 -13.60 6.60 -15.96
C VAL A 147 -12.16 6.50 -16.41
N THR A 148 -11.23 6.26 -15.48
CA THR A 148 -9.79 6.18 -15.79
C THR A 148 -9.36 4.80 -16.29
N GLY A 149 -10.14 3.75 -16.00
CA GLY A 149 -9.75 2.36 -16.23
C GLY A 149 -8.67 1.85 -15.26
N GLU A 150 -8.18 2.70 -14.34
CA GLU A 150 -7.09 2.38 -13.43
C GLU A 150 -7.57 2.18 -11.99
N THR A 151 -6.69 1.73 -11.12
CA THR A 151 -7.00 1.55 -9.70
C THR A 151 -7.16 2.90 -9.01
N ALA A 152 -8.29 3.11 -8.34
CA ALA A 152 -8.54 4.29 -7.52
C ALA A 152 -8.36 3.95 -6.04
N VAL A 153 -7.63 4.80 -5.30
CA VAL A 153 -7.22 4.53 -3.92
C VAL A 153 -7.52 5.74 -3.04
N LEU A 154 -8.03 5.49 -1.83
CA LEU A 154 -8.11 6.48 -0.75
C LEU A 154 -7.00 6.18 0.26
N VAL A 155 -6.25 7.20 0.64
CA VAL A 155 -5.12 7.07 1.56
C VAL A 155 -5.15 8.11 2.67
N GLY A 156 -4.53 7.78 3.81
CA GLY A 156 -4.32 8.66 4.95
C GLY A 156 -2.90 8.56 5.50
N ALA A 157 -2.47 9.55 6.26
CA ALA A 157 -1.17 9.54 6.92
C ALA A 157 -1.21 8.73 8.23
N SER A 158 -0.15 7.97 8.49
CA SER A 158 0.12 7.28 9.76
C SER A 158 1.59 7.47 10.14
N GLY A 159 1.89 8.54 10.86
CA GLY A 159 3.26 8.94 11.16
C GLY A 159 4.07 9.22 9.88
N THR A 160 5.15 8.46 9.68
CA THR A 160 6.02 8.54 8.49
C THR A 160 5.58 7.62 7.34
N GLU A 161 4.42 7.01 7.47
CA GLU A 161 3.88 6.06 6.49
C GLU A 161 2.54 6.55 5.91
N LEU A 162 2.24 6.09 4.72
CA LEU A 162 0.97 6.25 4.03
C LEU A 162 0.15 4.99 4.22
N MET A 163 -1.04 5.08 4.79
CA MET A 163 -1.96 3.94 4.94
C MET A 163 -2.98 3.91 3.80
N ILE A 164 -3.11 2.76 3.16
CA ILE A 164 -4.18 2.49 2.18
C ILE A 164 -5.48 2.26 2.95
N LEU A 165 -6.43 3.18 2.83
CA LEU A 165 -7.74 3.08 3.49
C LEU A 165 -8.73 2.28 2.66
N GLN A 166 -8.72 2.48 1.33
CA GLN A 166 -9.60 1.80 0.38
C GLN A 166 -8.94 1.69 -0.98
N SER A 167 -9.22 0.61 -1.71
CA SER A 167 -8.72 0.37 -3.06
C SER A 167 -9.84 -0.19 -3.93
N ILE A 168 -10.14 0.48 -5.04
CA ILE A 168 -11.02 0.01 -6.11
C ILE A 168 -10.13 -0.41 -7.27
N VAL A 169 -9.93 -1.70 -7.38
CA VAL A 169 -8.92 -2.28 -8.28
C VAL A 169 -9.39 -2.23 -9.73
N SER A 170 -8.50 -1.80 -10.62
CA SER A 170 -8.69 -1.77 -12.08
C SER A 170 -9.12 -3.15 -12.63
N PRO A 171 -10.01 -3.20 -13.63
CA PRO A 171 -10.39 -4.45 -14.29
C PRO A 171 -9.34 -4.98 -15.27
N HIS A 172 -8.30 -4.21 -15.57
CA HIS A 172 -7.25 -4.63 -16.51
C HIS A 172 -6.44 -5.83 -15.98
N ALA A 173 -6.00 -6.70 -16.89
CA ALA A 173 -5.14 -7.84 -16.56
C ALA A 173 -3.81 -7.36 -15.93
N LEU A 174 -3.15 -6.37 -16.56
CA LEU A 174 -2.00 -5.68 -15.98
C LEU A 174 -2.51 -4.47 -15.18
N ARG A 175 -2.44 -4.56 -13.88
CA ARG A 175 -2.91 -3.54 -12.94
C ARG A 175 -2.04 -3.46 -11.70
N VAL A 176 -2.09 -2.32 -11.02
CA VAL A 176 -1.55 -2.16 -9.66
C VAL A 176 -2.70 -2.32 -8.67
N ALA A 177 -2.54 -3.17 -7.66
CA ALA A 177 -3.61 -3.53 -6.73
C ALA A 177 -3.13 -3.40 -5.26
N PRO A 178 -3.02 -2.17 -4.74
CA PRO A 178 -2.66 -1.97 -3.33
C PRO A 178 -3.75 -2.51 -2.42
N VAL A 179 -3.33 -3.14 -1.32
CA VAL A 179 -4.24 -3.78 -0.37
C VAL A 179 -4.64 -2.78 0.71
N ALA A 180 -5.95 -2.66 0.99
CA ALA A 180 -6.43 -1.84 2.10
C ALA A 180 -5.85 -2.33 3.44
N GLY A 181 -5.42 -1.40 4.30
CA GLY A 181 -4.71 -1.68 5.54
C GLY A 181 -3.18 -1.77 5.39
N SER A 182 -2.63 -1.82 4.18
CA SER A 182 -1.18 -1.81 3.98
C SER A 182 -0.58 -0.41 4.11
N PHE A 183 0.73 -0.38 4.35
CA PHE A 183 1.50 0.84 4.54
C PHE A 183 2.55 1.00 3.44
N LEU A 184 2.75 2.23 2.98
CA LEU A 184 3.73 2.62 1.98
C LEU A 184 4.54 3.81 2.50
N SER A 185 5.63 4.16 1.80
CA SER A 185 6.40 5.37 2.12
C SER A 185 5.59 6.64 1.86
N ILE A 186 5.51 7.54 2.84
CA ILE A 186 4.80 8.81 2.71
C ILE A 186 5.52 9.79 1.76
N TYR A 187 6.83 9.69 1.60
CA TYR A 187 7.61 10.63 0.77
C TYR A 187 7.83 10.19 -0.68
N ALA A 188 7.70 8.88 -0.97
CA ALA A 188 7.95 8.34 -2.30
C ALA A 188 6.65 8.05 -3.08
N THR A 189 5.48 8.31 -2.50
CA THR A 189 4.16 8.08 -3.13
C THR A 189 3.43 9.40 -3.39
N SER A 190 2.61 9.46 -4.44
CA SER A 190 1.83 10.64 -4.80
C SER A 190 0.90 11.10 -3.67
N GLY A 191 0.09 10.19 -3.11
CA GLY A 191 -0.79 10.51 -1.99
C GLY A 191 -0.04 10.97 -0.75
N GLY A 192 1.12 10.38 -0.47
CA GLY A 192 1.96 10.79 0.63
C GLY A 192 2.51 12.20 0.47
N LYS A 193 2.94 12.58 -0.74
CA LYS A 193 3.36 13.95 -1.06
C LYS A 193 2.22 14.96 -0.87
N ILE A 194 1.00 14.60 -1.25
CA ILE A 194 -0.19 15.43 -0.96
C ILE A 194 -0.32 15.69 0.54
N LEU A 195 -0.21 14.65 1.36
CA LEU A 195 -0.36 14.79 2.81
C LEU A 195 0.80 15.58 3.42
N LEU A 196 2.04 15.33 3.00
CA LEU A 196 3.22 16.09 3.42
C LEU A 196 3.16 17.57 3.00
N SER A 197 2.60 17.89 1.83
CA SER A 197 2.49 19.28 1.33
C SER A 197 1.72 20.20 2.27
N THR A 198 0.92 19.65 3.19
CA THR A 198 0.17 20.41 4.18
C THR A 198 1.01 20.86 5.38
N LEU A 199 2.21 20.33 5.53
CA LEU A 199 3.19 20.69 6.55
C LEU A 199 4.17 21.74 5.99
N ASN A 200 4.81 22.50 6.85
CA ASN A 200 5.94 23.35 6.45
C ASN A 200 7.23 22.52 6.32
N ASP A 201 8.23 23.04 5.64
CA ASP A 201 9.48 22.32 5.34
C ASP A 201 10.25 21.91 6.60
N GLN A 202 10.23 22.71 7.65
CA GLN A 202 10.87 22.39 8.92
C GLN A 202 10.22 21.14 9.55
N ALA A 203 8.89 21.10 9.63
CA ALA A 203 8.15 19.95 10.17
C ALA A 203 8.38 18.68 9.35
N ILE A 204 8.53 18.80 8.01
CA ILE A 204 8.85 17.68 7.12
C ILE A 204 10.25 17.14 7.42
N CYS A 205 11.25 18.04 7.57
CA CYS A 205 12.62 17.65 7.92
C CYS A 205 12.69 16.97 9.29
N GLU A 206 11.96 17.48 10.29
CA GLU A 206 11.88 16.88 11.62
C GLU A 206 11.19 15.50 11.59
N LEU A 207 10.13 15.35 10.79
CA LEU A 207 9.37 14.10 10.66
C LEU A 207 10.17 12.99 9.96
N LEU A 208 10.81 13.31 8.84
CA LEU A 208 11.44 12.31 7.97
C LEU A 208 12.92 12.08 8.28
N GLY A 209 13.58 13.04 8.94
CA GLY A 209 15.02 13.02 9.14
C GLY A 209 15.82 13.40 7.88
N PRO A 210 17.16 13.43 7.99
CA PRO A 210 18.02 13.89 6.90
C PRO A 210 18.23 12.88 5.77
N GLU A 211 18.05 11.58 6.05
CA GLU A 211 18.30 10.50 5.10
C GLU A 211 17.02 9.74 4.80
N LEU A 212 16.61 9.76 3.53
CA LEU A 212 15.45 9.01 3.05
C LEU A 212 15.92 7.66 2.48
N LYS A 213 15.20 6.60 2.80
CA LYS A 213 15.44 5.28 2.20
C LYS A 213 15.15 5.35 0.70
N GLN A 214 16.11 4.94 -0.10
CA GLN A 214 15.95 4.81 -1.54
C GLN A 214 15.25 3.49 -1.88
N PHE A 215 14.08 3.56 -2.53
CA PHE A 215 13.32 2.40 -3.00
C PHE A 215 13.65 2.06 -4.46
N THR A 216 13.87 3.11 -5.27
CA THR A 216 14.23 3.02 -6.68
C THR A 216 15.29 4.07 -7.00
N PRO A 217 15.92 4.02 -8.18
CA PRO A 217 16.81 5.10 -8.62
C PRO A 217 16.14 6.48 -8.76
N LYS A 218 14.79 6.52 -8.83
CA LYS A 218 14.01 7.76 -8.94
C LYS A 218 13.43 8.23 -7.60
N THR A 219 13.63 7.50 -6.50
CA THR A 219 13.20 7.96 -5.18
C THR A 219 13.87 9.31 -4.86
N PRO A 220 13.10 10.36 -4.52
CA PRO A 220 13.66 11.67 -4.29
C PRO A 220 14.54 11.71 -3.04
N THR A 221 15.58 12.49 -3.08
CA THR A 221 16.28 12.98 -1.89
C THR A 221 15.38 13.94 -1.12
N LEU A 222 15.71 14.23 0.14
CA LEU A 222 14.92 15.20 0.95
C LEU A 222 14.83 16.55 0.24
N GLN A 223 15.91 17.03 -0.37
CA GLN A 223 15.92 18.31 -1.08
C GLN A 223 15.02 18.30 -2.31
N GLU A 224 15.06 17.26 -3.12
CA GLU A 224 14.18 17.08 -4.29
C GLU A 224 12.72 16.95 -3.86
N LEU A 225 12.45 16.22 -2.76
CA LEU A 225 11.11 16.12 -2.18
C LEU A 225 10.56 17.50 -1.81
N LEU A 226 11.32 18.35 -1.12
CA LEU A 226 10.87 19.69 -0.73
C LEU A 226 10.54 20.56 -1.96
N ILE A 227 11.31 20.43 -3.05
CA ILE A 227 11.01 21.10 -4.33
C ILE A 227 9.68 20.58 -4.91
N GLN A 228 9.50 19.26 -4.96
CA GLN A 228 8.25 18.66 -5.43
C GLN A 228 7.05 19.11 -4.57
N LEU A 229 7.19 19.14 -3.24
CA LEU A 229 6.13 19.60 -2.34
C LEU A 229 5.80 21.07 -2.54
N GLY A 230 6.77 21.90 -2.87
CA GLY A 230 6.55 23.30 -3.29
C GLY A 230 5.66 23.39 -4.54
N GLN A 231 5.87 22.53 -5.51
CA GLN A 231 5.02 22.44 -6.72
C GLN A 231 3.61 21.95 -6.39
N VAL A 232 3.48 20.93 -5.52
CA VAL A 232 2.18 20.40 -5.06
C VAL A 232 1.36 21.48 -4.37
N ARG A 233 1.98 22.31 -3.53
CA ARG A 233 1.30 23.45 -2.85
C ARG A 233 0.75 24.48 -3.84
N GLN A 234 1.37 24.64 -5.02
CA GLN A 234 0.93 25.56 -6.06
C GLN A 234 -0.09 24.94 -7.02
N GLY A 235 0.12 23.67 -7.42
CA GLY A 235 -0.66 23.01 -8.46
C GLY A 235 -1.75 22.07 -7.97
N GLY A 236 -1.71 21.66 -6.70
CA GLY A 236 -2.74 20.79 -6.07
C GLY A 236 -2.69 19.32 -6.41
N SER A 237 -1.86 18.88 -7.39
CA SER A 237 -1.64 17.47 -7.74
C SER A 237 -0.21 17.03 -7.39
N ALA A 238 -0.05 15.76 -7.02
CA ALA A 238 1.25 15.13 -6.81
C ALA A 238 1.39 13.88 -7.67
N TYR A 239 2.63 13.54 -7.96
CA TYR A 239 2.99 12.44 -8.87
C TYR A 239 3.98 11.49 -8.21
N ASP A 240 3.87 10.21 -8.56
CA ASP A 240 4.86 9.16 -8.35
C ASP A 240 5.05 8.44 -9.69
N PHE A 241 6.21 8.60 -10.32
CA PHE A 241 6.56 7.90 -11.55
C PHE A 241 7.84 7.10 -11.33
N ASP A 242 7.67 5.83 -10.94
CA ASP A 242 8.75 4.92 -10.55
C ASP A 242 9.50 5.32 -9.26
N GLU A 243 8.98 6.20 -8.42
CA GLU A 243 9.70 6.67 -7.23
C GLU A 243 9.63 5.68 -6.08
N HIS A 244 8.45 5.10 -5.82
CA HIS A 244 8.25 4.07 -4.81
C HIS A 244 8.51 2.67 -5.34
N THR A 245 7.99 2.36 -6.53
CA THR A 245 8.08 1.02 -7.14
C THR A 245 8.29 1.15 -8.63
N ILE A 246 9.33 0.52 -9.18
CA ILE A 246 9.62 0.52 -10.61
C ILE A 246 8.43 -0.06 -11.38
N GLY A 247 8.00 0.61 -12.45
CA GLY A 247 6.87 0.25 -13.29
C GLY A 247 5.52 0.75 -12.79
N VAL A 248 5.47 1.38 -11.61
CA VAL A 248 4.25 1.96 -11.03
C VAL A 248 4.23 3.47 -11.24
N GLY A 249 3.09 3.98 -11.73
CA GLY A 249 2.80 5.40 -11.80
C GLY A 249 1.54 5.72 -10.99
N ALA A 250 1.52 6.90 -10.36
CA ALA A 250 0.37 7.37 -9.61
C ALA A 250 0.26 8.90 -9.67
N ILE A 251 -0.98 9.37 -9.66
CA ILE A 251 -1.33 10.79 -9.54
C ILE A 251 -2.33 10.94 -8.40
N ALA A 252 -2.14 11.94 -7.55
CA ALA A 252 -2.97 12.18 -6.38
C ALA A 252 -3.46 13.62 -6.27
N VAL A 253 -4.62 13.79 -5.63
CA VAL A 253 -5.18 15.05 -5.17
C VAL A 253 -5.60 14.97 -3.69
N GLY A 254 -5.52 16.08 -2.97
CA GLY A 254 -5.86 16.13 -1.55
C GLY A 254 -7.33 16.46 -1.30
N ILE A 255 -7.90 15.84 -0.26
CA ILE A 255 -9.20 16.16 0.30
C ILE A 255 -9.07 16.52 1.78
N GLN A 256 -9.83 17.56 2.18
CA GLN A 256 -9.94 17.99 3.57
C GLN A 256 -11.35 17.72 4.05
N THR A 257 -11.48 17.00 5.16
CA THR A 257 -12.75 16.69 5.82
C THR A 257 -12.71 17.13 7.28
N PRO A 258 -13.85 17.20 7.98
CA PRO A 258 -13.85 17.43 9.44
C PRO A 258 -13.06 16.35 10.22
N GLN A 259 -12.99 15.12 9.70
CA GLN A 259 -12.30 14.00 10.34
C GLN A 259 -10.79 13.98 10.06
N GLY A 260 -10.31 14.74 9.08
CA GLY A 260 -8.89 14.79 8.77
C GLY A 260 -8.57 15.08 7.30
N ARG A 261 -7.31 14.87 6.97
CA ARG A 261 -6.77 15.06 5.62
C ARG A 261 -6.49 13.71 4.99
N TYR A 262 -6.92 13.57 3.74
CA TYR A 262 -6.76 12.35 2.95
C TYR A 262 -6.28 12.71 1.55
N ALA A 263 -5.82 11.71 0.81
CA ALA A 263 -5.59 11.87 -0.62
C ALA A 263 -6.34 10.78 -1.41
N ILE A 264 -6.73 11.14 -2.63
CA ILE A 264 -7.25 10.20 -3.63
C ILE A 264 -6.20 10.04 -4.68
N ASP A 265 -5.84 8.81 -4.97
CA ASP A 265 -4.84 8.42 -5.97
C ASP A 265 -5.48 7.62 -7.11
N VAL A 266 -4.97 7.82 -8.32
CA VAL A 266 -5.14 6.88 -9.44
C VAL A 266 -3.78 6.23 -9.69
N VAL A 267 -3.74 4.90 -9.65
CA VAL A 267 -2.50 4.10 -9.67
C VAL A 267 -2.58 3.05 -10.77
N GLY A 268 -1.53 2.94 -11.56
CA GLY A 268 -1.44 1.97 -12.65
C GLY A 268 0.00 1.74 -13.13
N PRO A 269 0.21 1.00 -14.22
CA PRO A 269 1.51 0.93 -14.88
C PRO A 269 1.98 2.33 -15.30
N VAL A 270 3.22 2.68 -14.98
CA VAL A 270 3.76 4.04 -15.12
C VAL A 270 3.54 4.62 -16.52
N TRP A 271 3.81 3.85 -17.58
CA TRP A 271 3.64 4.31 -18.95
C TRP A 271 2.19 4.67 -19.31
N ARG A 272 1.21 3.96 -18.73
CA ARG A 272 -0.22 4.24 -18.95
C ARG A 272 -0.67 5.50 -18.22
N ILE A 273 -0.22 5.67 -16.99
CA ILE A 273 -0.52 6.86 -16.17
C ILE A 273 0.12 8.11 -16.80
N GLU A 274 1.38 8.03 -17.26
CA GLU A 274 2.06 9.14 -17.93
C GLU A 274 1.33 9.54 -19.22
N GLN A 275 0.93 8.57 -20.05
CA GLN A 275 0.21 8.82 -21.29
C GLN A 275 -1.17 9.45 -21.05
N ALA A 276 -1.85 9.06 -19.99
CA ALA A 276 -3.20 9.54 -19.66
C ALA A 276 -3.19 10.70 -18.62
N LYS A 277 -2.04 11.30 -18.33
CA LYS A 277 -1.84 12.24 -17.22
C LYS A 277 -2.92 13.29 -17.12
N GLU A 278 -3.18 14.05 -18.17
CA GLU A 278 -4.16 15.15 -18.19
C GLU A 278 -5.60 14.64 -17.92
N THR A 279 -5.95 13.49 -18.51
CA THR A 279 -7.27 12.86 -18.31
C THR A 279 -7.44 12.37 -16.88
N VAL A 280 -6.41 11.76 -16.30
CA VAL A 280 -6.41 11.27 -14.92
C VAL A 280 -6.51 12.44 -13.94
N GLU A 281 -5.77 13.52 -14.17
CA GLU A 281 -5.86 14.73 -13.33
C GLU A 281 -7.25 15.35 -13.35
N ALA A 282 -7.83 15.52 -14.54
CA ALA A 282 -9.19 16.06 -14.68
C ALA A 282 -10.24 15.18 -13.95
N ALA A 283 -10.12 13.85 -14.07
CA ALA A 283 -10.97 12.90 -13.38
C ALA A 283 -10.81 12.96 -11.85
N LEU A 284 -9.57 13.09 -11.35
CA LEU A 284 -9.27 13.24 -9.94
C LEU A 284 -9.85 14.54 -9.37
N LEU A 285 -9.69 15.65 -10.05
CA LEU A 285 -10.24 16.94 -9.61
C LEU A 285 -11.75 16.90 -9.55
N LYS A 286 -12.40 16.32 -10.57
CA LYS A 286 -13.85 16.13 -10.56
C LYS A 286 -14.29 15.23 -9.41
N CYS A 287 -13.64 14.08 -9.20
CA CYS A 287 -13.93 13.17 -8.08
C CYS A 287 -13.82 13.88 -6.72
N LYS A 288 -12.77 14.69 -6.53
CA LYS A 288 -12.58 15.51 -5.34
C LYS A 288 -13.75 16.46 -5.11
N GLU A 289 -14.17 17.22 -6.14
CA GLU A 289 -15.27 18.17 -6.05
C GLU A 289 -16.58 17.46 -5.70
N ASP A 290 -16.90 16.39 -6.42
CA ASP A 290 -18.13 15.61 -6.22
C ASP A 290 -18.17 15.01 -4.80
N LEU A 291 -17.05 14.44 -4.31
CA LEU A 291 -16.96 13.90 -2.96
C LEU A 291 -17.13 14.99 -1.88
N ILE A 292 -16.45 16.13 -2.02
CA ILE A 292 -16.58 17.23 -1.05
C ILE A 292 -18.02 17.76 -1.00
N ASN A 293 -18.67 17.89 -2.14
CA ASN A 293 -20.07 18.31 -2.22
C ASN A 293 -21.02 17.26 -1.58
N GLY A 294 -20.76 15.97 -1.83
CA GLY A 294 -21.51 14.88 -1.20
C GLY A 294 -21.36 14.83 0.32
N LEU A 295 -20.16 15.11 0.83
CA LEU A 295 -19.90 15.17 2.28
C LEU A 295 -20.65 16.34 2.95
N ARG A 296 -20.77 17.48 2.29
CA ARG A 296 -21.50 18.67 2.81
C ARG A 296 -23.01 18.55 2.79
N SER A 297 -23.56 17.67 1.95
CA SER A 297 -25.02 17.51 1.78
C SER A 297 -25.65 16.61 2.84
N ILE A 298 -24.88 16.00 3.71
CA ILE A 298 -25.32 15.02 4.72
C ILE A 298 -25.33 15.63 6.13
N ASP A 299 -24.69 16.79 6.31
CA ASP A 299 -24.77 17.61 7.54
C ASP A 299 -25.99 18.57 7.47
#